data_47e9c91c57acdf71d5c46fd02048e8d1
#
_entry.id   47e9c91c57acdf71d5c46fd02048e8d1
#
_cell.length_a   1.000
_cell.length_b   1.000
_cell.length_c   1.000
_cell.angle_alpha   90.00
_cell.angle_beta   90.00
_cell.angle_gamma   90.00
#
_symmetry.space_group_name_H-M   'P 1'
#
loop_
_entity.id
_entity.type
_entity.pdbx_description
1 polymer ?
#
loop_
_entity_poly.entity_id
_entity_poly.type
_entity_poly.pdbx_seq_one_letter_code
_entity_poly.pdbx_strand_id
1 'polypeptide(L)'
;LVRAWTHLERQRGGLGFVGGPGETQIEADRRAIDMQVVRLRRQLDKVARTRELHREARRRVPYPVVALVGYTNAGKSTLFNLLTGAEVMAKDMLFATLDPTMRAITLPGGLQVILSDTVGFISDLPTQLVAAFRATLEEVLEADLILHVRDIAHPETDAQAHDVETILNDLGVRSDVPSIDVWNKIDLLSEDDPHLTVAERREGVVAVSALSGQGLAALVDAVGVALGDSRSIDTVEIGHEQGRARAWAYAEGIVQNEAPTDEGIALTLSWSPRQRRRFESLLIGPD
;
A
#
# COMPACT_ATOMS: atom_id res chain seq x y z
N LEU A 1 -11.49 26.30 1.40
CA LEU A 1 -11.88 26.80 0.04
C LEU A 1 -13.38 26.99 -0.07
N VAL A 2 -14.23 26.03 0.32
CA VAL A 2 -15.70 26.14 0.20
C VAL A 2 -16.27 27.33 0.99
N ARG A 3 -15.71 27.67 2.16
CA ARG A 3 -16.15 28.84 2.95
C ARG A 3 -15.74 30.19 2.36
N ALA A 4 -14.72 30.25 1.52
CA ALA A 4 -14.29 31.47 0.84
C ALA A 4 -15.20 31.79 -0.37
N TRP A 5 -15.76 30.76 -1.01
CA TRP A 5 -16.65 30.92 -2.18
C TRP A 5 -18.02 31.49 -1.83
N THR A 6 -18.57 31.21 -0.68
CA THR A 6 -19.87 31.75 -0.23
C THR A 6 -19.86 33.26 -0.01
N HIS A 7 -18.69 33.89 0.15
CA HIS A 7 -18.55 35.34 0.27
C HIS A 7 -18.59 36.04 -1.11
N LEU A 8 -18.15 35.36 -2.18
CA LEU A 8 -18.11 35.92 -3.54
C LEU A 8 -19.46 35.91 -4.25
N GLU A 9 -20.39 35.02 -3.91
CA GLU A 9 -21.73 34.95 -4.51
C GLU A 9 -22.69 36.04 -4.00
N ARG A 10 -22.44 36.58 -2.81
CA ARG A 10 -23.33 37.61 -2.23
C ARG A 10 -23.15 39.03 -2.80
N GLN A 11 -22.13 39.28 -3.65
CA GLN A 11 -21.84 40.60 -4.23
C GLN A 11 -22.38 40.81 -5.66
N ARG A 12 -23.21 39.90 -6.18
CA ARG A 12 -23.83 40.02 -7.52
C ARG A 12 -25.12 40.78 -7.57
N GLY A 13 -25.29 41.82 -6.77
CA GLY A 13 -26.52 42.63 -6.77
C GLY A 13 -26.28 44.10 -6.44
N GLY A 14 -25.85 44.88 -7.41
CA GLY A 14 -25.79 46.33 -7.26
C GLY A 14 -25.34 47.01 -8.55
N LEU A 15 -26.31 47.58 -9.30
CA LEU A 15 -26.03 48.46 -10.43
C LEU A 15 -25.29 49.70 -9.94
N GLY A 16 -24.17 50.04 -10.57
CA GLY A 16 -23.65 51.37 -10.65
C GLY A 16 -22.35 51.65 -9.90
N PHE A 17 -21.37 51.92 -10.62
CA PHE A 17 -20.15 52.73 -10.49
C PHE A 17 -18.85 51.98 -10.84
N VAL A 18 -18.23 52.52 -11.86
CA VAL A 18 -16.90 52.20 -12.34
C VAL A 18 -15.88 52.62 -11.26
N GLY A 19 -15.04 51.69 -10.80
CA GLY A 19 -13.90 52.00 -9.92
C GLY A 19 -14.14 51.98 -8.42
N GLY A 20 -14.94 51.05 -7.89
CA GLY A 20 -15.21 50.94 -6.45
C GLY A 20 -14.28 49.96 -5.71
N PRO A 21 -14.21 50.02 -4.37
CA PRO A 21 -13.37 49.16 -3.53
C PRO A 21 -13.69 47.66 -3.63
N GLY A 22 -14.72 47.25 -4.39
CA GLY A 22 -15.08 45.87 -4.62
C GLY A 22 -14.12 45.11 -5.56
N GLU A 23 -13.54 45.80 -6.57
CA GLU A 23 -12.57 45.16 -7.47
C GLU A 23 -11.26 44.84 -6.74
N THR A 24 -10.81 45.75 -5.89
CA THR A 24 -9.62 45.57 -5.07
C THR A 24 -9.79 44.45 -4.04
N GLN A 25 -10.98 44.21 -3.55
CA GLN A 25 -11.27 43.16 -2.59
C GLN A 25 -11.28 41.76 -3.26
N ILE A 26 -11.85 41.67 -4.46
CA ILE A 26 -11.82 40.43 -5.28
C ILE A 26 -10.39 40.07 -5.67
N GLU A 27 -9.58 41.08 -6.04
CA GLU A 27 -8.16 40.83 -6.35
C GLU A 27 -7.35 40.42 -5.09
N ALA A 28 -7.64 41.02 -3.94
CA ALA A 28 -7.01 40.63 -2.68
C ALA A 28 -7.40 39.20 -2.27
N ASP A 29 -8.67 38.82 -2.40
CA ASP A 29 -9.15 37.45 -2.12
C ASP A 29 -8.53 36.44 -3.11
N ARG A 30 -8.40 36.80 -4.39
CA ARG A 30 -7.75 35.97 -5.39
C ARG A 30 -6.27 35.75 -5.09
N ARG A 31 -5.55 36.80 -4.70
CA ARG A 31 -4.15 36.69 -4.26
C ARG A 31 -4.02 35.84 -2.99
N ALA A 32 -4.95 35.97 -2.04
CA ALA A 32 -4.97 35.16 -0.82
C ALA A 32 -5.19 33.68 -1.16
N ILE A 33 -6.08 33.36 -2.09
CA ILE A 33 -6.31 31.99 -2.58
C ILE A 33 -5.05 31.47 -3.29
N ASP A 34 -4.45 32.25 -4.18
CA ASP A 34 -3.22 31.85 -4.90
C ASP A 34 -2.07 31.61 -3.92
N MET A 35 -1.87 32.47 -2.93
CA MET A 35 -0.88 32.26 -1.88
C MET A 35 -1.17 30.98 -1.06
N GLN A 36 -2.41 30.69 -0.76
CA GLN A 36 -2.80 29.48 -0.06
C GLN A 36 -2.55 28.22 -0.90
N VAL A 37 -2.83 28.27 -2.20
CA VAL A 37 -2.51 27.20 -3.16
C VAL A 37 -1.00 26.96 -3.23
N VAL A 38 -0.19 28.01 -3.34
CA VAL A 38 1.27 27.91 -3.34
C VAL A 38 1.78 27.32 -2.02
N ARG A 39 1.21 27.74 -0.88
CA ARG A 39 1.57 27.20 0.43
C ARG A 39 1.24 25.71 0.54
N LEU A 40 0.06 25.30 0.08
CA LEU A 40 -0.36 23.89 0.09
C LEU A 40 0.53 23.05 -0.83
N ARG A 41 0.87 23.53 -2.02
CA ARG A 41 1.82 22.84 -2.92
C ARG A 41 3.18 22.63 -2.25
N ARG A 42 3.75 23.65 -1.62
CA ARG A 42 5.01 23.52 -0.87
C ARG A 42 4.93 22.52 0.30
N GLN A 43 3.77 22.46 0.97
CA GLN A 43 3.55 21.47 2.03
C GLN A 43 3.49 20.05 1.46
N LEU A 44 2.81 19.86 0.31
CA LEU A 44 2.76 18.58 -0.40
C LEU A 44 4.15 18.14 -0.87
N ASP A 45 4.95 19.05 -1.45
CA ASP A 45 6.33 18.75 -1.87
C ASP A 45 7.21 18.34 -0.67
N LYS A 46 7.02 18.99 0.48
CA LYS A 46 7.75 18.62 1.70
C LYS A 46 7.34 17.22 2.19
N VAL A 47 6.05 16.92 2.18
CA VAL A 47 5.53 15.60 2.54
C VAL A 47 6.07 14.53 1.59
N ALA A 48 6.05 14.78 0.27
CA ALA A 48 6.60 13.87 -0.74
C ALA A 48 8.08 13.56 -0.49
N ARG A 49 8.91 14.59 -0.24
CA ARG A 49 10.34 14.40 0.09
C ARG A 49 10.57 13.63 1.38
N THR A 50 9.77 13.91 2.43
CA THR A 50 9.86 13.19 3.70
C THR A 50 9.49 11.72 3.52
N ARG A 51 8.46 11.44 2.70
CA ARG A 51 8.07 10.06 2.34
C ARG A 51 9.17 9.33 1.57
N GLU A 52 9.83 10.01 0.64
CA GLU A 52 10.94 9.44 -0.13
C GLU A 52 12.14 9.07 0.77
N LEU A 53 12.51 9.93 1.72
CA LEU A 53 13.53 9.63 2.73
C LEU A 53 13.13 8.44 3.63
N HIS A 54 11.86 8.37 4.05
CA HIS A 54 11.35 7.23 4.80
C HIS A 54 11.34 5.95 3.96
N ARG A 55 11.08 6.06 2.65
CA ARG A 55 11.16 4.94 1.70
C ARG A 55 12.59 4.40 1.57
N GLU A 56 13.59 5.27 1.37
CA GLU A 56 14.99 4.85 1.33
C GLU A 56 15.45 4.16 2.62
N ALA A 57 15.01 4.66 3.77
CA ALA A 57 15.29 4.01 5.06
C ALA A 57 14.61 2.63 5.15
N ARG A 58 13.38 2.48 4.65
CA ARG A 58 12.62 1.22 4.65
C ARG A 58 13.19 0.19 3.67
N ARG A 59 13.71 0.62 2.50
CA ARG A 59 14.40 -0.27 1.56
C ARG A 59 15.63 -0.95 2.17
N ARG A 60 16.13 -0.42 3.28
CA ARG A 60 17.25 -1.00 4.05
C ARG A 60 16.80 -2.04 5.09
N VAL A 61 15.50 -2.15 5.33
CA VAL A 61 14.96 -3.12 6.29
C VAL A 61 14.75 -4.45 5.56
N PRO A 62 15.37 -5.55 6.01
CA PRO A 62 15.38 -6.85 5.31
C PRO A 62 14.06 -7.62 5.45
N TYR A 63 13.00 -7.03 6.02
CA TYR A 63 11.75 -7.73 6.29
C TYR A 63 10.76 -7.61 5.13
N PRO A 64 10.04 -8.70 4.76
CA PRO A 64 8.99 -8.65 3.76
C PRO A 64 7.89 -7.66 4.14
N VAL A 65 7.32 -7.00 3.13
CA VAL A 65 6.21 -6.06 3.28
C VAL A 65 4.90 -6.72 2.88
N VAL A 66 3.94 -6.70 3.79
CA VAL A 66 2.57 -7.20 3.59
C VAL A 66 1.63 -5.99 3.54
N ALA A 67 1.02 -5.73 2.39
CA ALA A 67 0.14 -4.59 2.20
C ALA A 67 -1.33 -5.01 2.34
N LEU A 68 -2.08 -4.31 3.20
CA LEU A 68 -3.54 -4.42 3.28
C LEU A 68 -4.16 -3.53 2.21
N VAL A 69 -4.88 -4.09 1.26
CA VAL A 69 -5.63 -3.37 0.24
C VAL A 69 -7.10 -3.75 0.32
N GLY A 70 -7.98 -2.94 -0.24
CA GLY A 70 -9.41 -3.22 -0.28
C GLY A 70 -10.26 -1.96 -0.25
N TYR A 71 -11.55 -2.14 -0.44
CA TYR A 71 -12.50 -1.06 -0.48
C TYR A 71 -12.58 -0.29 0.85
N THR A 72 -13.08 0.96 0.83
CA THR A 72 -13.33 1.70 2.08
C THR A 72 -14.31 0.93 2.96
N ASN A 73 -14.09 0.99 4.27
CA ASN A 73 -14.87 0.28 5.27
C ASN A 73 -14.85 -1.26 5.19
N ALA A 74 -13.95 -1.87 4.42
CA ALA A 74 -13.76 -3.33 4.41
C ALA A 74 -13.15 -3.87 5.73
N GLY A 75 -12.68 -3.00 6.61
CA GLY A 75 -12.10 -3.36 7.91
C GLY A 75 -10.58 -3.49 7.94
N LYS A 76 -9.85 -2.92 6.96
CA LYS A 76 -8.39 -2.96 6.90
C LYS A 76 -7.71 -2.46 8.16
N SER A 77 -8.04 -1.25 8.62
CA SER A 77 -7.43 -0.65 9.81
C SER A 77 -7.81 -1.40 11.09
N THR A 78 -9.01 -2.00 11.15
CA THR A 78 -9.41 -2.86 12.26
C THR A 78 -8.57 -4.14 12.30
N LEU A 79 -8.38 -4.76 11.14
CA LEU A 79 -7.53 -5.95 10.99
C LEU A 79 -6.06 -5.63 11.30
N PHE A 80 -5.57 -4.48 10.83
CA PHE A 80 -4.24 -3.99 11.13
C PHE A 80 -4.02 -3.82 12.64
N ASN A 81 -4.95 -3.18 13.34
CA ASN A 81 -4.88 -2.98 14.78
C ASN A 81 -4.85 -4.32 15.53
N LEU A 82 -5.69 -5.25 15.11
CA LEU A 82 -5.76 -6.59 15.72
C LEU A 82 -4.45 -7.37 15.54
N LEU A 83 -3.85 -7.30 14.34
CA LEU A 83 -2.60 -8.01 14.02
C LEU A 83 -1.36 -7.37 14.67
N THR A 84 -1.37 -6.04 14.87
CA THR A 84 -0.19 -5.29 15.35
C THR A 84 -0.27 -4.91 16.82
N GLY A 85 -1.43 -5.04 17.44
CA GLY A 85 -1.70 -4.49 18.79
C GLY A 85 -1.65 -2.96 18.83
N ALA A 86 -1.79 -2.28 17.69
CA ALA A 86 -1.78 -0.83 17.58
C ALA A 86 -3.20 -0.25 17.78
N GLU A 87 -3.26 1.03 18.16
CA GLU A 87 -4.52 1.78 18.25
C GLU A 87 -4.59 2.83 17.12
N VAL A 88 -4.54 2.40 15.87
CA VAL A 88 -4.81 3.29 14.74
C VAL A 88 -6.31 3.58 14.71
N MET A 89 -6.67 4.83 14.39
CA MET A 89 -8.08 5.26 14.36
C MET A 89 -8.84 4.49 13.28
N ALA A 90 -9.52 3.41 13.67
CA ALA A 90 -10.47 2.71 12.85
C ALA A 90 -11.86 3.30 13.11
N LYS A 91 -12.37 4.10 12.17
CA LYS A 91 -13.74 4.65 12.22
C LYS A 91 -14.49 4.22 10.98
N ASP A 92 -15.81 4.07 11.11
CA ASP A 92 -16.74 3.89 9.97
C ASP A 92 -16.84 5.18 9.14
N MET A 93 -15.71 5.60 8.57
CA MET A 93 -15.59 6.79 7.75
C MET A 93 -14.85 6.44 6.46
N LEU A 94 -15.31 7.04 5.37
CA LEU A 94 -14.58 7.02 4.10
C LEU A 94 -13.18 7.62 4.33
N PHE A 95 -12.14 6.91 3.87
CA PHE A 95 -10.74 7.32 4.02
C PHE A 95 -10.29 7.51 5.49
N ALA A 96 -10.62 6.55 6.36
CA ALA A 96 -10.14 6.56 7.75
C ALA A 96 -8.61 6.61 7.83
N THR A 97 -7.91 5.98 6.89
CA THR A 97 -6.46 6.02 6.74
C THR A 97 -6.10 6.86 5.50
N LEU A 98 -5.37 7.96 5.68
CA LEU A 98 -4.86 8.82 4.60
C LEU A 98 -3.34 8.65 4.41
N ASP A 99 -2.60 8.42 5.48
CA ASP A 99 -1.18 8.13 5.46
C ASP A 99 -0.99 6.64 5.80
N PRO A 100 -0.23 5.88 5.00
CA PRO A 100 0.01 4.48 5.30
C PRO A 100 0.69 4.34 6.66
N THR A 101 0.15 3.45 7.47
CA THR A 101 0.72 3.12 8.76
C THR A 101 1.42 1.78 8.66
N MET A 102 2.68 1.72 9.08
CA MET A 102 3.49 0.50 9.05
C MET A 102 3.87 0.04 10.44
N ARG A 103 3.85 -1.27 10.65
CA ARG A 103 4.29 -1.92 11.88
C ARG A 103 5.00 -3.23 11.58
N ALA A 104 6.09 -3.46 12.28
CA ALA A 104 6.72 -4.78 12.28
C ALA A 104 5.93 -5.72 13.20
N ILE A 105 5.64 -6.90 12.71
CA ILE A 105 5.05 -8.00 13.49
C ILE A 105 5.92 -9.25 13.30
N THR A 106 5.85 -10.16 14.28
CA THR A 106 6.53 -11.45 14.21
C THR A 106 5.48 -12.54 14.01
N LEU A 107 5.56 -13.24 12.89
CA LEU A 107 4.68 -14.38 12.60
C LEU A 107 5.07 -15.60 13.43
N PRO A 108 4.17 -16.59 13.61
CA PRO A 108 4.52 -17.89 14.11
C PRO A 108 5.69 -18.47 13.31
N GLY A 109 6.69 -19.02 14.00
CA GLY A 109 7.93 -19.44 13.33
C GLY A 109 9.06 -18.39 13.29
N GLY A 110 8.82 -17.18 13.84
CA GLY A 110 9.86 -16.16 14.05
C GLY A 110 10.11 -15.24 12.85
N LEU A 111 9.39 -15.40 11.73
CA LEU A 111 9.53 -14.51 10.58
C LEU A 111 9.01 -13.11 10.93
N GLN A 112 9.87 -12.11 10.83
CA GLN A 112 9.47 -10.72 10.96
C GLN A 112 8.98 -10.18 9.62
N VAL A 113 7.82 -9.51 9.64
CA VAL A 113 7.21 -8.87 8.47
C VAL A 113 6.79 -7.43 8.80
N ILE A 114 6.74 -6.57 7.79
CA ILE A 114 6.19 -5.23 7.93
C ILE A 114 4.76 -5.27 7.39
N LEU A 115 3.78 -5.05 8.26
CA LEU A 115 2.39 -4.88 7.86
C LEU A 115 2.14 -3.41 7.55
N SER A 116 1.50 -3.12 6.42
CA SER A 116 1.14 -1.77 5.97
C SER A 116 -0.37 -1.66 5.82
N ASP A 117 -0.99 -0.72 6.59
CA ASP A 117 -2.38 -0.32 6.36
C ASP A 117 -2.40 0.78 5.30
N THR A 118 -3.19 0.61 4.25
CA THR A 118 -3.27 1.54 3.14
C THR A 118 -4.63 2.26 3.09
N VAL A 119 -4.69 3.28 2.28
CA VAL A 119 -5.93 4.00 1.97
C VAL A 119 -6.96 3.05 1.35
N GLY A 120 -8.24 3.20 1.75
CA GLY A 120 -9.34 2.44 1.15
C GLY A 120 -9.71 2.96 -0.24
N PHE A 121 -10.00 2.03 -1.15
CA PHE A 121 -10.51 2.35 -2.49
C PHE A 121 -11.99 2.70 -2.46
N ILE A 122 -12.43 3.49 -3.42
CA ILE A 122 -13.84 3.81 -3.69
C ILE A 122 -14.08 3.65 -5.20
N SER A 123 -15.32 3.35 -5.58
CA SER A 123 -15.74 3.41 -6.98
C SER A 123 -15.61 4.84 -7.49
N ASP A 124 -15.31 5.00 -8.77
CA ASP A 124 -15.19 6.30 -9.46
C ASP A 124 -14.21 7.27 -8.79
N LEU A 125 -12.99 6.82 -8.46
CA LEU A 125 -11.94 7.69 -7.97
C LEU A 125 -11.65 8.79 -9.01
N PRO A 126 -11.90 10.08 -8.70
CA PRO A 126 -11.55 11.15 -9.63
C PRO A 126 -10.06 11.11 -9.96
N THR A 127 -9.71 11.27 -11.24
CA THR A 127 -8.31 11.22 -11.73
C THR A 127 -7.36 12.17 -10.98
N GLN A 128 -7.90 13.29 -10.46
CA GLN A 128 -7.16 14.23 -9.63
C GLN A 128 -6.79 13.65 -8.24
N LEU A 129 -7.63 12.76 -7.69
CA LEU A 129 -7.36 12.07 -6.44
C LEU A 129 -6.43 10.86 -6.66
N VAL A 130 -6.48 10.20 -7.81
CA VAL A 130 -5.55 9.11 -8.16
C VAL A 130 -4.11 9.58 -8.04
N ALA A 131 -3.78 10.79 -8.53
CA ALA A 131 -2.44 11.37 -8.40
C ALA A 131 -2.03 11.63 -6.94
N ALA A 132 -2.98 12.02 -6.08
CA ALA A 132 -2.74 12.22 -4.65
C ALA A 132 -2.61 10.88 -3.90
N PHE A 133 -3.40 9.88 -4.27
CA PHE A 133 -3.34 8.54 -3.70
C PHE A 133 -2.17 7.70 -4.23
N ARG A 134 -1.66 8.00 -5.44
CA ARG A 134 -0.52 7.29 -6.02
C ARG A 134 0.66 7.22 -5.05
N ALA A 135 0.94 8.30 -4.33
CA ALA A 135 2.00 8.34 -3.33
C ALA A 135 1.77 7.43 -2.10
N THR A 136 0.51 7.12 -1.77
CA THR A 136 0.15 6.19 -0.69
C THR A 136 0.05 4.75 -1.18
N LEU A 137 -0.25 4.56 -2.47
CA LEU A 137 -0.38 3.26 -3.13
C LEU A 137 0.96 2.74 -3.66
N GLU A 138 2.00 3.59 -3.75
CA GLU A 138 3.36 3.16 -4.09
C GLU A 138 3.89 2.08 -3.13
N GLU A 139 3.39 2.03 -1.90
CA GLU A 139 3.75 0.99 -0.93
C GLU A 139 3.17 -0.38 -1.31
N VAL A 140 2.04 -0.42 -2.00
CA VAL A 140 1.47 -1.64 -2.56
C VAL A 140 2.33 -2.16 -3.72
N LEU A 141 2.94 -1.26 -4.51
CA LEU A 141 3.86 -1.62 -5.59
C LEU A 141 5.15 -2.29 -5.09
N GLU A 142 5.56 -1.98 -3.86
CA GLU A 142 6.75 -2.55 -3.23
C GLU A 142 6.41 -3.73 -2.29
N ALA A 143 5.15 -4.14 -2.20
CA ALA A 143 4.73 -5.25 -1.35
C ALA A 143 5.27 -6.59 -1.85
N ASP A 144 5.61 -7.46 -0.91
CA ASP A 144 5.99 -8.85 -1.16
C ASP A 144 4.76 -9.78 -1.10
N LEU A 145 3.68 -9.33 -0.44
CA LEU A 145 2.39 -9.99 -0.34
C LEU A 145 1.27 -8.96 -0.22
N ILE A 146 0.17 -9.20 -0.91
CA ILE A 146 -1.05 -8.38 -0.83
C ILE A 146 -2.12 -9.14 -0.05
N LEU A 147 -2.72 -8.49 0.95
CA LEU A 147 -3.94 -8.95 1.62
C LEU A 147 -5.11 -8.11 1.09
N HIS A 148 -5.90 -8.69 0.20
CA HIS A 148 -7.08 -8.05 -0.35
C HIS A 148 -8.26 -8.24 0.62
N VAL A 149 -8.51 -7.24 1.46
CA VAL A 149 -9.56 -7.27 2.49
C VAL A 149 -10.89 -6.86 1.91
N ARG A 150 -11.87 -7.77 1.98
CA ARG A 150 -13.23 -7.60 1.48
C ARG A 150 -14.24 -7.64 2.63
N ASP A 151 -15.27 -6.81 2.56
CA ASP A 151 -16.47 -6.93 3.38
C ASP A 151 -17.37 -7.98 2.73
N ILE A 152 -17.32 -9.22 3.24
CA ILE A 152 -18.07 -10.32 2.61
C ILE A 152 -19.57 -10.26 2.90
N ALA A 153 -19.99 -9.52 3.90
CA ALA A 153 -21.40 -9.28 4.20
C ALA A 153 -22.03 -8.17 3.33
N HIS A 154 -21.21 -7.43 2.57
CA HIS A 154 -21.71 -6.36 1.70
C HIS A 154 -22.31 -6.94 0.41
N PRO A 155 -23.54 -6.52 0.00
CA PRO A 155 -24.19 -7.07 -1.19
C PRO A 155 -23.41 -6.84 -2.49
N GLU A 156 -22.59 -5.82 -2.57
CA GLU A 156 -21.76 -5.49 -3.74
C GLU A 156 -20.28 -5.92 -3.56
N THR A 157 -20.01 -6.90 -2.69
CA THR A 157 -18.63 -7.31 -2.38
C THR A 157 -17.82 -7.70 -3.61
N ASP A 158 -18.43 -8.36 -4.59
CA ASP A 158 -17.75 -8.77 -5.82
C ASP A 158 -17.47 -7.59 -6.76
N ALA A 159 -18.41 -6.62 -6.86
CA ALA A 159 -18.19 -5.40 -7.64
C ALA A 159 -17.05 -4.57 -7.01
N GLN A 160 -17.06 -4.42 -5.68
CA GLN A 160 -16.00 -3.73 -4.96
C GLN A 160 -14.63 -4.41 -5.12
N ALA A 161 -14.59 -5.75 -5.13
CA ALA A 161 -13.37 -6.50 -5.36
C ALA A 161 -12.83 -6.24 -6.78
N HIS A 162 -13.70 -6.25 -7.78
CA HIS A 162 -13.34 -5.98 -9.17
C HIS A 162 -12.77 -4.54 -9.34
N ASP A 163 -13.39 -3.55 -8.70
CA ASP A 163 -12.92 -2.17 -8.71
C ASP A 163 -11.49 -2.08 -8.14
N VAL A 164 -11.24 -2.75 -7.01
CA VAL A 164 -9.91 -2.79 -6.37
C VAL A 164 -8.87 -3.44 -7.29
N GLU A 165 -9.19 -4.60 -7.90
CA GLU A 165 -8.31 -5.29 -8.83
C GLU A 165 -7.98 -4.42 -10.06
N THR A 166 -8.98 -3.72 -10.60
CA THR A 166 -8.79 -2.81 -11.73
C THR A 166 -7.82 -1.69 -11.36
N ILE A 167 -8.00 -1.07 -10.19
CA ILE A 167 -7.12 0.02 -9.72
C ILE A 167 -5.70 -0.51 -9.47
N LEU A 168 -5.53 -1.69 -8.88
CA LEU A 168 -4.21 -2.29 -8.66
C LEU A 168 -3.48 -2.55 -9.99
N ASN A 169 -4.20 -3.02 -11.01
CA ASN A 169 -3.67 -3.22 -12.36
C ASN A 169 -3.26 -1.89 -13.02
N ASP A 170 -4.11 -0.86 -12.92
CA ASP A 170 -3.84 0.48 -13.46
C ASP A 170 -2.64 1.16 -12.78
N LEU A 171 -2.42 0.86 -11.52
CA LEU A 171 -1.24 1.31 -10.77
C LEU A 171 0.04 0.58 -11.17
N GLY A 172 -0.07 -0.53 -11.90
CA GLY A 172 1.05 -1.35 -12.32
C GLY A 172 1.54 -2.31 -11.24
N VAL A 173 0.65 -2.75 -10.35
CA VAL A 173 0.96 -3.86 -9.43
C VAL A 173 1.23 -5.10 -10.27
N ARG A 174 2.35 -5.74 -9.99
CA ARG A 174 2.83 -6.88 -10.78
C ARG A 174 1.99 -8.12 -10.49
N SER A 175 1.68 -8.88 -11.52
CA SER A 175 0.91 -10.12 -11.43
C SER A 175 1.64 -11.27 -10.72
N ASP A 176 2.95 -11.12 -10.49
CA ASP A 176 3.79 -12.10 -9.76
C ASP A 176 3.82 -11.87 -8.24
N VAL A 177 3.24 -10.77 -7.74
CA VAL A 177 3.10 -10.55 -6.30
C VAL A 177 1.97 -11.45 -5.78
N PRO A 178 2.26 -12.36 -4.83
CA PRO A 178 1.23 -13.21 -4.25
C PRO A 178 0.14 -12.37 -3.57
N SER A 179 -1.11 -12.85 -3.66
CA SER A 179 -2.26 -12.19 -3.04
C SER A 179 -3.11 -13.21 -2.29
N ILE A 180 -3.58 -12.81 -1.09
CA ILE A 180 -4.57 -13.55 -0.30
C ILE A 180 -5.84 -12.72 -0.27
N ASP A 181 -6.97 -13.32 -0.66
CA ASP A 181 -8.30 -12.72 -0.56
C ASP A 181 -8.83 -12.94 0.87
N VAL A 182 -8.92 -11.86 1.65
CA VAL A 182 -9.31 -11.88 3.06
C VAL A 182 -10.78 -11.49 3.17
N TRP A 183 -11.65 -12.45 3.37
CA TRP A 183 -13.09 -12.27 3.53
C TRP A 183 -13.40 -11.89 4.96
N ASN A 184 -13.46 -10.59 5.20
CA ASN A 184 -13.70 -10.02 6.53
C ASN A 184 -15.18 -9.84 6.84
N LYS A 185 -15.49 -9.62 8.12
CA LYS A 185 -16.81 -9.42 8.68
C LYS A 185 -17.69 -10.67 8.64
N ILE A 186 -17.10 -11.85 8.76
CA ILE A 186 -17.87 -13.12 8.84
C ILE A 186 -18.76 -13.20 10.07
N ASP A 187 -18.51 -12.36 11.08
CA ASP A 187 -19.38 -12.19 12.26
C ASP A 187 -20.77 -11.65 11.92
N LEU A 188 -20.96 -11.07 10.73
CA LEU A 188 -22.26 -10.59 10.23
C LEU A 188 -23.01 -11.66 9.41
N LEU A 189 -22.36 -12.78 9.08
CA LEU A 189 -22.97 -13.88 8.32
C LEU A 189 -23.66 -14.88 9.25
N SER A 190 -24.64 -15.60 8.71
CA SER A 190 -25.20 -16.78 9.40
C SER A 190 -24.22 -17.97 9.34
N GLU A 191 -24.33 -18.90 10.29
CA GLU A 191 -23.45 -20.09 10.33
C GLU A 191 -23.55 -20.95 9.05
N ASP A 192 -24.70 -20.96 8.39
CA ASP A 192 -24.93 -21.71 7.14
C ASP A 192 -24.68 -20.87 5.88
N ASP A 193 -24.03 -19.70 5.98
CA ASP A 193 -23.81 -18.83 4.84
C ASP A 193 -22.91 -19.51 3.78
N PRO A 194 -23.33 -19.54 2.50
CA PRO A 194 -22.55 -20.17 1.43
C PRO A 194 -21.11 -19.65 1.30
N HIS A 195 -20.86 -18.39 1.62
CA HIS A 195 -19.51 -17.81 1.57
C HIS A 195 -18.53 -18.53 2.50
N LEU A 196 -18.97 -18.98 3.69
CA LEU A 196 -18.10 -19.71 4.61
C LEU A 196 -17.64 -21.04 4.00
N THR A 197 -18.57 -21.78 3.39
CA THR A 197 -18.24 -23.04 2.69
C THR A 197 -17.33 -22.83 1.49
N VAL A 198 -17.51 -21.73 0.76
CA VAL A 198 -16.65 -21.39 -0.38
C VAL A 198 -15.24 -21.01 0.09
N ALA A 199 -15.12 -20.23 1.17
CA ALA A 199 -13.84 -19.82 1.72
C ALA A 199 -12.99 -21.03 2.17
N GLU A 200 -13.61 -22.07 2.75
CA GLU A 200 -12.91 -23.30 3.15
C GLU A 200 -12.34 -24.11 1.97
N ARG A 201 -12.91 -23.98 0.78
CA ARG A 201 -12.55 -24.78 -0.40
C ARG A 201 -11.71 -24.05 -1.41
N ARG A 202 -11.67 -22.72 -1.36
CA ARG A 202 -11.00 -21.90 -2.33
C ARG A 202 -9.59 -21.56 -1.85
N GLU A 203 -8.58 -22.02 -2.55
CA GLU A 203 -7.18 -21.63 -2.30
C GLU A 203 -7.00 -20.12 -2.40
N GLY A 204 -6.16 -19.57 -1.54
CA GLY A 204 -5.89 -18.14 -1.50
C GLY A 204 -6.99 -17.30 -0.85
N VAL A 205 -8.03 -17.91 -0.29
CA VAL A 205 -9.09 -17.22 0.46
C VAL A 205 -9.00 -17.57 1.93
N VAL A 206 -9.12 -16.57 2.80
CA VAL A 206 -9.17 -16.75 4.27
C VAL A 206 -10.32 -15.92 4.83
N ALA A 207 -11.26 -16.62 5.50
CA ALA A 207 -12.40 -16.00 6.16
C ALA A 207 -12.02 -15.54 7.58
N VAL A 208 -12.30 -14.26 7.89
CA VAL A 208 -11.94 -13.66 9.19
C VAL A 208 -13.03 -12.74 9.72
N SER A 209 -13.01 -12.52 11.02
CA SER A 209 -13.66 -11.36 11.65
C SER A 209 -12.59 -10.53 12.35
N ALA A 210 -12.30 -9.35 11.82
CA ALA A 210 -11.39 -8.41 12.46
C ALA A 210 -11.95 -7.86 13.80
N LEU A 211 -13.26 -8.02 14.04
CA LEU A 211 -13.92 -7.59 15.27
C LEU A 211 -13.74 -8.64 16.38
N SER A 212 -14.00 -9.92 16.08
CA SER A 212 -13.95 -11.02 17.08
C SER A 212 -12.61 -11.74 17.15
N GLY A 213 -11.75 -11.60 16.12
CA GLY A 213 -10.51 -12.34 15.98
C GLY A 213 -10.66 -13.74 15.36
N GLN A 214 -11.88 -14.13 14.98
CA GLN A 214 -12.12 -15.42 14.32
C GLN A 214 -11.35 -15.49 13.00
N GLY A 215 -10.72 -16.64 12.71
CA GLY A 215 -9.96 -16.89 11.48
C GLY A 215 -8.57 -16.24 11.45
N LEU A 216 -8.19 -15.44 12.46
CA LEU A 216 -6.92 -14.72 12.48
C LEU A 216 -5.69 -15.63 12.45
N ALA A 217 -5.73 -16.74 13.18
CA ALA A 217 -4.63 -17.72 13.20
C ALA A 217 -4.41 -18.30 11.79
N ALA A 218 -5.49 -18.69 11.10
CA ALA A 218 -5.42 -19.19 9.73
C ALA A 218 -4.87 -18.13 8.75
N LEU A 219 -5.23 -16.84 8.92
CA LEU A 219 -4.68 -15.75 8.12
C LEU A 219 -3.18 -15.61 8.34
N VAL A 220 -2.72 -15.62 9.58
CA VAL A 220 -1.31 -15.47 9.93
C VAL A 220 -0.49 -16.65 9.39
N ASP A 221 -1.02 -17.88 9.47
CA ASP A 221 -0.39 -19.07 8.88
C ASP A 221 -0.33 -18.98 7.36
N ALA A 222 -1.42 -18.56 6.69
CA ALA A 222 -1.46 -18.35 5.24
C ALA A 222 -0.45 -17.30 4.77
N VAL A 223 -0.28 -16.20 5.51
CA VAL A 223 0.75 -15.19 5.26
C VAL A 223 2.16 -15.80 5.37
N GLY A 224 2.40 -16.63 6.39
CA GLY A 224 3.67 -17.33 6.59
C GLY A 224 4.01 -18.27 5.43
N VAL A 225 3.04 -19.04 4.96
CA VAL A 225 3.17 -19.94 3.81
C VAL A 225 3.45 -19.14 2.54
N ALA A 226 2.62 -18.14 2.23
CA ALA A 226 2.77 -17.33 1.01
C ALA A 226 4.12 -16.62 0.92
N LEU A 227 4.67 -16.14 2.04
CA LEU A 227 5.99 -15.52 2.10
C LEU A 227 7.12 -16.55 2.07
N GLY A 228 6.91 -17.75 2.60
CA GLY A 228 7.86 -18.86 2.56
C GLY A 228 8.01 -19.42 1.15
N ASP A 229 6.90 -19.68 0.47
CA ASP A 229 6.87 -20.22 -0.89
C ASP A 229 7.35 -19.21 -1.94
N SER A 230 7.36 -17.92 -1.62
CA SER A 230 7.84 -16.87 -2.53
C SER A 230 9.36 -16.82 -2.69
N ARG A 231 10.13 -17.66 -1.96
CA ARG A 231 11.58 -17.71 -2.14
C ARG A 231 11.95 -18.65 -3.28
N SER A 232 12.66 -18.10 -4.28
CA SER A 232 13.31 -18.90 -5.33
C SER A 232 14.79 -19.11 -5.03
N ILE A 233 15.33 -20.21 -5.56
CA ILE A 233 16.76 -20.47 -5.58
C ILE A 233 17.20 -20.34 -7.03
N ASP A 234 18.00 -19.33 -7.30
CA ASP A 234 18.52 -19.07 -8.64
C ASP A 234 20.05 -18.99 -8.60
N THR A 235 20.69 -19.40 -9.69
CA THR A 235 22.12 -19.18 -9.89
C THR A 235 22.31 -18.05 -10.87
N VAL A 236 22.99 -16.99 -10.43
CA VAL A 236 23.26 -15.78 -11.22
C VAL A 236 24.76 -15.62 -11.37
N GLU A 237 25.21 -15.39 -12.59
CA GLU A 237 26.60 -15.08 -12.88
C GLU A 237 26.81 -13.56 -12.82
N ILE A 238 27.83 -13.11 -12.10
CA ILE A 238 28.21 -11.71 -11.94
C ILE A 238 29.67 -11.51 -12.34
N GLY A 239 29.93 -10.40 -13.03
CA GLY A 239 31.29 -10.00 -13.39
C GLY A 239 32.10 -9.52 -12.18
N HIS A 240 33.43 -9.49 -12.33
CA HIS A 240 34.34 -9.05 -11.26
C HIS A 240 34.13 -7.59 -10.84
N GLU A 241 33.59 -6.74 -11.73
CA GLU A 241 33.27 -5.34 -11.47
C GLU A 241 32.01 -5.17 -10.62
N GLN A 242 31.15 -6.18 -10.52
CA GLN A 242 29.87 -6.14 -9.79
C GLN A 242 30.01 -6.49 -8.31
N GLY A 243 31.15 -6.18 -7.71
CA GLY A 243 31.45 -6.46 -6.30
C GLY A 243 30.44 -5.87 -5.31
N ARG A 244 29.75 -4.79 -5.69
CA ARG A 244 28.69 -4.17 -4.87
C ARG A 244 27.46 -5.08 -4.74
N ALA A 245 27.04 -5.72 -5.82
CA ALA A 245 25.92 -6.67 -5.81
C ALA A 245 26.28 -7.91 -4.97
N ARG A 246 27.50 -8.42 -5.13
CA ARG A 246 28.02 -9.54 -4.33
C ARG A 246 28.03 -9.21 -2.84
N ALA A 247 28.62 -8.07 -2.44
CA ALA A 247 28.70 -7.65 -1.04
C ALA A 247 27.31 -7.50 -0.42
N TRP A 248 26.36 -6.95 -1.18
CA TRP A 248 24.97 -6.83 -0.75
C TRP A 248 24.32 -8.20 -0.54
N ALA A 249 24.51 -9.15 -1.47
CA ALA A 249 23.94 -10.50 -1.35
C ALA A 249 24.45 -11.24 -0.09
N TYR A 250 25.71 -11.05 0.27
CA TYR A 250 26.27 -11.59 1.51
C TYR A 250 25.70 -10.89 2.75
N ALA A 251 25.56 -9.56 2.70
CA ALA A 251 24.98 -8.77 3.81
C ALA A 251 23.52 -9.15 4.09
N GLU A 252 22.77 -9.50 3.03
CA GLU A 252 21.38 -9.98 3.16
C GLU A 252 21.27 -11.46 3.56
N GLY A 253 22.40 -12.19 3.60
CA GLY A 253 22.42 -13.62 3.98
C GLY A 253 21.71 -14.54 2.98
N ILE A 254 21.60 -14.12 1.70
CA ILE A 254 20.88 -14.86 0.66
C ILE A 254 21.78 -15.80 -0.16
N VAL A 255 23.11 -15.73 0.02
CA VAL A 255 24.07 -16.59 -0.70
C VAL A 255 24.08 -17.99 -0.09
N GLN A 256 23.73 -18.99 -0.89
CA GLN A 256 23.83 -20.40 -0.50
C GLN A 256 25.13 -21.02 -0.95
N ASN A 257 25.59 -20.67 -2.17
CA ASN A 257 26.82 -21.17 -2.74
C ASN A 257 27.48 -20.15 -3.65
N GLU A 258 28.79 -20.23 -3.80
CA GLU A 258 29.59 -19.42 -4.71
C GLU A 258 30.59 -20.29 -5.43
N ALA A 259 30.71 -20.11 -6.74
CA ALA A 259 31.68 -20.82 -7.57
C ALA A 259 32.35 -19.86 -8.55
N PRO A 260 33.68 -19.90 -8.76
CA PRO A 260 34.34 -19.12 -9.79
C PRO A 260 33.92 -19.62 -11.18
N THR A 261 33.77 -18.69 -12.12
CA THR A 261 33.56 -18.97 -13.55
C THR A 261 34.63 -18.28 -14.38
N ASP A 262 34.72 -18.58 -15.67
CA ASP A 262 35.73 -18.00 -16.58
C ASP A 262 35.53 -16.45 -16.73
N GLU A 263 34.30 -15.96 -16.59
CA GLU A 263 33.94 -14.53 -16.78
C GLU A 263 33.63 -13.80 -15.48
N GLY A 264 33.59 -14.51 -14.33
CA GLY A 264 33.24 -13.90 -13.06
C GLY A 264 32.99 -14.89 -11.93
N ILE A 265 31.84 -14.78 -11.30
CA ILE A 265 31.44 -15.57 -10.15
C ILE A 265 29.98 -15.99 -10.30
N ALA A 266 29.68 -17.27 -10.19
CA ALA A 266 28.33 -17.79 -10.09
C ALA A 266 27.87 -17.81 -8.62
N LEU A 267 26.83 -17.09 -8.30
CA LEU A 267 26.20 -17.06 -6.98
C LEU A 267 24.89 -17.85 -7.01
N THR A 268 24.76 -18.85 -6.16
CA THR A 268 23.48 -19.51 -5.90
C THR A 268 22.80 -18.76 -4.75
N LEU A 269 21.69 -18.11 -5.05
CA LEU A 269 20.98 -17.19 -4.17
C LEU A 269 19.60 -17.75 -3.81
N SER A 270 19.25 -17.73 -2.52
CA SER A 270 17.89 -17.98 -2.05
C SER A 270 17.27 -16.65 -1.67
N TRP A 271 16.40 -16.14 -2.51
CA TRP A 271 15.87 -14.79 -2.37
C TRP A 271 14.35 -14.70 -2.53
N SER A 272 13.78 -13.67 -1.92
CA SER A 272 12.41 -13.22 -2.21
C SER A 272 12.37 -12.42 -3.52
N PRO A 273 11.21 -12.25 -4.16
CA PRO A 273 11.04 -11.39 -5.34
C PRO A 273 11.57 -9.96 -5.13
N ARG A 274 11.46 -9.41 -3.92
CA ARG A 274 12.00 -8.10 -3.55
C ARG A 274 13.53 -8.09 -3.55
N GLN A 275 14.15 -9.10 -2.93
CA GLN A 275 15.61 -9.23 -2.88
C GLN A 275 16.17 -9.41 -4.28
N ARG A 276 15.51 -10.22 -5.12
CA ARG A 276 15.88 -10.38 -6.52
C ARG A 276 15.85 -9.06 -7.29
N ARG A 277 14.77 -8.30 -7.23
CA ARG A 277 14.67 -6.96 -7.87
C ARG A 277 15.78 -6.02 -7.41
N ARG A 278 16.07 -6.02 -6.10
CA ARG A 278 17.14 -5.17 -5.56
C ARG A 278 18.49 -5.57 -6.08
N PHE A 279 18.78 -6.86 -6.15
CA PHE A 279 20.01 -7.39 -6.72
C PHE A 279 20.15 -7.00 -8.19
N GLU A 280 19.12 -7.21 -9.01
CA GLU A 280 19.09 -6.83 -10.41
C GLU A 280 19.35 -5.31 -10.60
N SER A 281 18.78 -4.46 -9.74
CA SER A 281 19.05 -3.00 -9.77
C SER A 281 20.51 -2.64 -9.45
N LEU A 282 21.22 -3.48 -8.68
CA LEU A 282 22.62 -3.27 -8.36
C LEU A 282 23.57 -3.74 -9.48
N LEU A 283 23.09 -4.66 -10.35
CA LEU A 283 23.83 -5.11 -11.52
C LEU A 283 23.85 -4.05 -12.64
N ILE A 284 22.74 -3.29 -12.78
CA ILE A 284 22.56 -2.30 -13.87
C ILE A 284 23.41 -1.03 -13.62
N GLY A 285 23.88 -0.80 -12.39
CA GLY A 285 24.64 0.42 -12.01
C GLY A 285 23.76 1.68 -11.92
N PRO A 286 24.18 2.71 -11.21
CA PRO A 286 23.58 4.04 -11.42
C PRO A 286 24.17 4.62 -12.70
N ASP A 287 23.32 5.08 -13.62
CA ASP A 287 23.71 6.07 -14.64
C ASP A 287 24.17 7.37 -13.97
#